data_7fa358c126302d26368b6ca23e5ff3a7
#
_entry.id   7fa358c126302d26368b6ca23e5ff3a7
#
_cell.length_a   1.000
_cell.length_b   1.000
_cell.length_c   1.000
_cell.angle_alpha   90.00
_cell.angle_beta   90.00
_cell.angle_gamma   90.00
#
_symmetry.space_group_name_H-M   'P 1'
#
loop_
_entity.id
_entity.type
_entity.pdbx_description
1 polymer ?
#
loop_
_entity_poly.entity_id
_entity_poly.type
_entity_poly.pdbx_seq_one_letter_code
_entity_poly.pdbx_strand_id
1 'polypeptide(L)'
;MNRMTDGITNYGALPGSIYDQPPEESEAVFVPPEFAGSFSTDSKYPTSRDSSSPNSGAHDSAATPTMSESLAQRKRDMVARCTEEAKRAGKKLLFGMTTSLALQSVPIPADCDLDSAKLHTVSSVKSKRFRTRHAPLQTHIWKHAAKAANVEMNQHVFALDLFHVWAQLAPYVSFESLIVLGDAVITATSKQPVLAKDRDAAAIYQDLVRFVEQFTRFRGRPSCVRALPLISPGADSPKESEERLSLVAHGIPRPVANYVVPDAAFASGAPITLALAWPEFKVAVEYDGDHHRTSKTQWRRDQEKRGVLVGRRWLVFVATAASIANEDTRAEFAFNVARALASRGAVFEFHVVAMSLEELSQSLL
;
A
#
# COMPACT_ATOMS: atom_id res chain seq x y z
N MET A 1 -38.85 -43.57 7.01
CA MET A 1 -37.88 -44.39 6.26
C MET A 1 -37.57 -43.61 4.99
N ASN A 2 -36.50 -42.90 4.95
CA ASN A 2 -35.48 -42.85 3.91
C ASN A 2 -34.50 -41.72 4.23
N ARG A 3 -33.26 -42.10 4.21
CA ARG A 3 -32.07 -41.30 4.55
C ARG A 3 -31.80 -40.28 3.47
N MET A 4 -31.57 -39.03 3.85
CA MET A 4 -30.80 -38.04 3.04
C MET A 4 -29.34 -38.19 3.45
N THR A 5 -28.53 -38.57 2.49
CA THR A 5 -27.08 -38.66 2.58
C THR A 5 -26.45 -37.33 2.20
N ASP A 6 -25.52 -36.90 3.05
CA ASP A 6 -24.69 -35.75 2.93
C ASP A 6 -23.87 -35.74 1.62
N GLY A 7 -23.94 -34.64 0.89
CA GLY A 7 -23.07 -34.30 -0.23
C GLY A 7 -22.00 -33.27 0.20
N ILE A 8 -20.91 -33.75 0.80
CA ILE A 8 -19.71 -32.96 0.99
C ILE A 8 -18.99 -32.89 -0.35
N THR A 9 -19.05 -31.74 -1.02
CA THR A 9 -18.24 -31.48 -2.21
C THR A 9 -16.82 -31.17 -1.77
N ASN A 10 -15.96 -32.14 -1.93
CA ASN A 10 -14.50 -32.04 -1.83
C ASN A 10 -13.98 -31.06 -2.90
N TYR A 11 -13.40 -29.95 -2.49
CA TYR A 11 -12.55 -29.14 -3.35
C TYR A 11 -11.26 -29.92 -3.60
N GLY A 12 -11.09 -30.31 -4.84
CA GLY A 12 -9.96 -31.10 -5.32
C GLY A 12 -8.62 -30.46 -4.95
N ALA A 13 -7.75 -31.29 -4.42
CA ALA A 13 -6.34 -31.01 -4.25
C ALA A 13 -5.72 -30.63 -5.60
N LEU A 14 -4.93 -29.56 -5.62
CA LEU A 14 -4.06 -29.21 -6.73
C LEU A 14 -3.08 -30.36 -7.00
N PRO A 15 -2.72 -30.65 -8.24
CA PRO A 15 -1.84 -31.75 -8.59
C PRO A 15 -0.46 -31.59 -7.97
N GLY A 16 0.08 -32.73 -7.53
CA GLY A 16 1.28 -32.85 -6.74
C GLY A 16 2.52 -32.13 -7.31
N SER A 17 3.31 -31.70 -6.36
CA SER A 17 4.66 -31.17 -6.52
C SER A 17 5.53 -32.05 -7.44
N ILE A 18 6.11 -31.41 -8.47
CA ILE A 18 7.09 -32.01 -9.41
C ILE A 18 8.52 -32.07 -8.77
N TYR A 19 8.64 -32.01 -7.47
CA TYR A 19 9.92 -31.91 -6.75
C TYR A 19 10.30 -33.17 -5.98
N ASP A 20 10.15 -34.35 -6.60
CA ASP A 20 10.72 -35.60 -6.04
C ASP A 20 11.60 -36.31 -7.07
N GLN A 21 12.66 -35.62 -7.56
CA GLN A 21 13.86 -36.27 -8.11
C GLN A 21 15.05 -35.33 -7.94
N PRO A 22 16.23 -35.83 -7.46
CA PRO A 22 17.45 -35.03 -7.42
C PRO A 22 17.98 -34.79 -8.82
N PRO A 23 18.55 -33.61 -9.15
CA PRO A 23 19.13 -33.35 -10.46
C PRO A 23 20.44 -34.09 -10.63
N GLU A 24 20.57 -34.75 -11.79
CA GLU A 24 21.84 -35.22 -12.31
C GLU A 24 22.78 -34.05 -12.59
N GLU A 25 24.03 -34.20 -12.18
CA GLU A 25 25.11 -33.23 -12.35
C GLU A 25 25.40 -33.04 -13.85
N SER A 26 25.21 -31.82 -14.36
CA SER A 26 25.89 -31.37 -15.57
C SER A 26 26.55 -30.02 -15.27
N GLU A 27 27.87 -30.06 -15.18
CA GLU A 27 28.76 -28.92 -15.05
C GLU A 27 28.60 -27.96 -16.26
N ALA A 28 28.12 -26.74 -15.98
CA ALA A 28 28.39 -25.60 -16.84
C ALA A 28 29.02 -24.50 -15.97
N VAL A 29 30.37 -24.44 -16.05
CA VAL A 29 31.17 -23.39 -15.39
C VAL A 29 30.89 -22.06 -16.09
N PHE A 30 30.21 -21.17 -15.42
CA PHE A 30 30.11 -19.77 -15.84
C PHE A 30 31.25 -18.99 -15.18
N VAL A 31 32.21 -18.52 -16.00
CA VAL A 31 33.30 -17.62 -15.56
C VAL A 31 32.82 -16.17 -15.73
N PRO A 32 32.74 -15.35 -14.66
CA PRO A 32 32.44 -13.93 -14.78
C PRO A 32 33.66 -13.17 -15.31
N PRO A 33 33.52 -12.12 -16.15
CA PRO A 33 34.63 -11.26 -16.52
C PRO A 33 35.09 -10.42 -15.31
N GLU A 34 36.41 -10.42 -15.09
CA GLU A 34 37.09 -9.63 -14.07
C GLU A 34 36.99 -8.14 -14.41
N PHE A 35 36.37 -7.36 -13.53
CA PHE A 35 36.54 -5.91 -13.50
C PHE A 35 37.66 -5.54 -12.56
N ALA A 36 38.86 -5.36 -13.10
CA ALA A 36 39.95 -4.69 -12.42
C ALA A 36 39.73 -3.16 -12.50
N GLY A 37 39.21 -2.60 -11.44
CA GLY A 37 39.13 -1.14 -11.22
C GLY A 37 39.84 -0.79 -9.93
N SER A 38 41.07 -0.26 -10.05
CA SER A 38 41.91 0.22 -8.95
C SER A 38 41.25 1.41 -8.23
N PHE A 39 40.93 1.23 -6.96
CA PHE A 39 40.61 2.35 -6.08
C PHE A 39 41.90 2.98 -5.55
N SER A 40 42.16 4.22 -5.97
CA SER A 40 43.22 5.08 -5.40
C SER A 40 42.71 5.68 -4.09
N THR A 41 43.42 5.38 -3.01
CA THR A 41 43.25 6.01 -1.72
C THR A 41 44.04 7.33 -1.71
N ASP A 42 43.37 8.47 -1.78
CA ASP A 42 43.97 9.74 -1.39
C ASP A 42 43.10 10.40 -0.31
N SER A 43 43.61 10.25 0.91
CA SER A 43 43.19 10.95 2.12
C SER A 43 43.82 12.33 2.16
N LYS A 44 42.99 13.38 2.14
CA LYS A 44 43.42 14.71 2.65
C LYS A 44 42.28 15.39 3.37
N TYR A 45 42.26 15.25 4.68
CA TYR A 45 41.57 16.19 5.57
C TYR A 45 42.52 17.30 6.00
N PRO A 46 42.15 18.57 5.91
CA PRO A 46 42.85 19.62 6.64
C PRO A 46 42.21 19.81 8.03
N THR A 47 43.04 19.68 9.03
CA THR A 47 42.77 20.17 10.38
C THR A 47 42.96 21.68 10.42
N SER A 48 41.95 22.43 10.86
CA SER A 48 42.20 23.75 11.46
C SER A 48 41.31 23.91 12.69
N ARG A 49 41.97 24.11 13.83
CA ARG A 49 41.40 24.67 15.07
C ARG A 49 41.20 26.18 14.87
N ASP A 50 40.19 26.71 15.45
CA ASP A 50 40.08 27.64 16.56
C ASP A 50 38.86 28.59 16.46
N SER A 51 38.34 28.73 17.62
CA SER A 51 37.81 29.89 18.36
C SER A 51 36.31 30.14 18.39
N SER A 52 35.78 29.81 19.53
CA SER A 52 34.93 30.60 20.45
C SER A 52 33.88 31.57 19.89
N SER A 53 32.63 31.30 20.10
CA SER A 53 31.78 31.97 21.12
C SER A 53 30.30 31.57 20.97
N PRO A 54 29.50 31.70 22.02
CA PRO A 54 28.22 31.02 22.15
C PRO A 54 27.11 31.89 21.61
N ASN A 55 26.20 31.30 20.85
CA ASN A 55 24.89 31.90 20.72
C ASN A 55 23.80 30.82 20.82
N SER A 56 23.11 30.90 21.93
CA SER A 56 21.87 30.24 22.26
C SER A 56 20.81 30.57 21.22
N GLY A 57 20.42 29.55 20.48
CA GLY A 57 19.27 29.57 19.60
C GLY A 57 18.84 28.13 19.45
N ALA A 58 18.07 27.62 20.43
CA ALA A 58 17.35 26.37 20.29
C ALA A 58 16.31 26.58 19.16
N HIS A 59 16.72 26.38 17.92
CA HIS A 59 15.76 26.04 16.88
C HIS A 59 15.36 24.58 17.14
N ASP A 60 14.24 24.44 17.87
CA ASP A 60 13.41 23.26 17.79
C ASP A 60 13.06 23.05 16.32
N SER A 61 13.84 22.27 15.63
CA SER A 61 13.48 21.76 14.31
C SER A 61 12.30 20.81 14.56
N ALA A 62 11.09 21.34 14.36
CA ALA A 62 9.88 20.53 14.44
C ALA A 62 10.07 19.31 13.56
N ALA A 63 10.07 18.13 14.17
CA ALA A 63 10.23 16.87 13.45
C ALA A 63 9.13 16.76 12.40
N THR A 64 9.49 16.43 11.16
CA THR A 64 8.51 16.22 10.10
C THR A 64 7.52 15.14 10.53
N PRO A 65 6.20 15.41 10.49
CA PRO A 65 5.20 14.46 10.97
C PRO A 65 5.23 13.17 10.15
N THR A 66 5.05 12.05 10.80
CA THR A 66 4.88 10.75 10.15
C THR A 66 3.64 10.75 9.25
N MET A 67 3.56 9.82 8.31
CA MET A 67 2.38 9.65 7.45
C MET A 67 1.10 9.48 8.30
N SER A 68 1.16 8.69 9.36
CA SER A 68 0.02 8.46 10.27
C SER A 68 -0.42 9.75 10.96
N GLU A 69 0.51 10.56 11.46
CA GLU A 69 0.23 11.86 12.09
C GLU A 69 -0.35 12.85 11.09
N SER A 70 0.19 12.88 9.86
CA SER A 70 -0.32 13.71 8.78
C SER A 70 -1.74 13.34 8.38
N LEU A 71 -2.06 12.04 8.29
CA LEU A 71 -3.41 11.55 8.02
C LEU A 71 -4.37 11.85 9.17
N ALA A 72 -3.93 11.70 10.42
CA ALA A 72 -4.72 12.03 11.59
C ALA A 72 -5.03 13.54 11.66
N GLN A 73 -4.06 14.40 11.34
CA GLN A 73 -4.29 15.84 11.28
C GLN A 73 -5.27 16.19 10.15
N ARG A 74 -5.07 15.65 8.95
CA ARG A 74 -5.99 15.83 7.80
C ARG A 74 -7.41 15.41 8.14
N LYS A 75 -7.59 14.31 8.88
CA LYS A 75 -8.90 13.85 9.36
C LYS A 75 -9.53 14.89 10.28
N ARG A 76 -8.80 15.40 11.27
CA ARG A 76 -9.32 16.42 12.22
C ARG A 76 -9.81 17.67 11.46
N ASP A 77 -8.98 18.18 10.55
CA ASP A 77 -9.31 19.37 9.75
C ASP A 77 -10.53 19.13 8.85
N MET A 78 -10.59 17.95 8.23
CA MET A 78 -11.71 17.57 7.37
C MET A 78 -13.02 17.42 8.16
N VAL A 79 -12.98 16.80 9.35
CA VAL A 79 -14.15 16.71 10.24
C VAL A 79 -14.64 18.08 10.62
N ALA A 80 -13.75 19.02 10.99
CA ALA A 80 -14.11 20.39 11.33
C ALA A 80 -14.80 21.10 10.14
N ARG A 81 -14.19 21.10 8.96
CA ARG A 81 -14.75 21.68 7.73
C ARG A 81 -16.11 21.10 7.38
N CYS A 82 -16.23 19.77 7.38
CA CYS A 82 -17.50 19.09 7.09
C CYS A 82 -18.58 19.42 8.11
N THR A 83 -18.23 19.58 9.38
CA THR A 83 -19.17 19.94 10.46
C THR A 83 -19.71 21.34 10.29
N GLU A 84 -18.85 22.31 9.95
CA GLU A 84 -19.28 23.68 9.66
C GLU A 84 -20.29 23.73 8.51
N GLU A 85 -20.00 23.03 7.40
CA GLU A 85 -20.90 23.00 6.26
C GLU A 85 -22.23 22.28 6.56
N ALA A 86 -22.18 21.19 7.34
CA ALA A 86 -23.40 20.48 7.75
C ALA A 86 -24.28 21.35 8.67
N LYS A 87 -23.68 22.09 9.61
CA LYS A 87 -24.38 23.07 10.48
C LYS A 87 -24.98 24.21 9.65
N ARG A 88 -24.20 24.77 8.70
CA ARG A 88 -24.67 25.82 7.79
C ARG A 88 -25.84 25.33 6.92
N ALA A 89 -25.82 24.05 6.53
CA ALA A 89 -26.89 23.42 5.79
C ALA A 89 -28.12 23.05 6.64
N GLY A 90 -28.03 23.13 7.97
CA GLY A 90 -29.09 22.75 8.90
C GLY A 90 -29.49 21.29 8.87
N LYS A 91 -28.58 20.37 8.44
CA LYS A 91 -28.87 18.95 8.33
C LYS A 91 -27.62 18.07 8.41
N LYS A 92 -27.85 16.76 8.62
CA LYS A 92 -26.82 15.75 8.53
C LYS A 92 -26.40 15.56 7.05
N LEU A 93 -25.09 15.51 6.80
CA LEU A 93 -24.53 15.30 5.46
C LEU A 93 -23.74 14.01 5.37
N LEU A 94 -23.90 13.29 4.28
CA LEU A 94 -23.13 12.15 3.89
C LEU A 94 -22.06 12.59 2.89
N PHE A 95 -20.79 12.38 3.24
CA PHE A 95 -19.65 12.68 2.38
C PHE A 95 -19.10 11.41 1.72
N GLY A 96 -18.64 11.53 0.48
CA GLY A 96 -18.04 10.47 -0.31
C GLY A 96 -16.75 10.94 -0.99
N MET A 97 -16.33 10.25 -2.04
CA MET A 97 -15.16 10.61 -2.84
C MET A 97 -13.92 10.87 -1.96
N THR A 98 -13.07 11.83 -2.35
CA THR A 98 -11.85 12.21 -1.62
C THR A 98 -12.13 12.74 -0.20
N THR A 99 -13.29 13.37 0.03
CA THR A 99 -13.68 13.82 1.36
C THR A 99 -13.86 12.66 2.33
N SER A 100 -14.49 11.57 1.89
CA SER A 100 -14.65 10.38 2.73
C SER A 100 -13.32 9.66 3.01
N LEU A 101 -12.38 9.65 2.06
CA LEU A 101 -11.02 9.14 2.31
C LEU A 101 -10.35 9.93 3.44
N ALA A 102 -10.38 11.26 3.36
CA ALA A 102 -9.78 12.12 4.38
C ALA A 102 -10.44 11.95 5.76
N LEU A 103 -11.77 11.84 5.81
CA LEU A 103 -12.53 11.57 7.05
C LEU A 103 -12.16 10.22 7.69
N GLN A 104 -11.70 9.25 6.91
CA GLN A 104 -11.34 7.91 7.38
C GLN A 104 -9.84 7.63 7.39
N SER A 105 -9.01 8.69 7.32
CA SER A 105 -7.53 8.60 7.35
C SER A 105 -6.95 7.72 6.23
N VAL A 106 -7.57 7.72 5.05
CA VAL A 106 -7.04 7.03 3.86
C VAL A 106 -6.31 8.05 2.99
N PRO A 107 -5.12 7.71 2.46
CA PRO A 107 -4.41 8.56 1.50
C PRO A 107 -5.25 8.85 0.25
N ILE A 108 -5.20 10.09 -0.21
CA ILE A 108 -5.86 10.50 -1.46
C ILE A 108 -4.85 10.30 -2.60
N PRO A 109 -5.21 9.58 -3.68
CA PRO A 109 -4.35 9.46 -4.84
C PRO A 109 -3.96 10.83 -5.42
N ALA A 110 -2.67 10.98 -5.76
CA ALA A 110 -2.14 12.27 -6.23
C ALA A 110 -2.66 12.67 -7.62
N ASP A 111 -3.02 11.68 -8.43
CA ASP A 111 -3.55 11.83 -9.79
C ASP A 111 -5.07 11.90 -9.87
N CYS A 112 -5.74 12.09 -8.72
CA CYS A 112 -7.20 12.17 -8.68
C CYS A 112 -7.71 13.47 -9.35
N ASP A 113 -8.52 13.34 -10.37
CA ASP A 113 -9.09 14.46 -11.17
C ASP A 113 -10.13 15.31 -10.40
N LEU A 114 -10.41 14.99 -9.15
CA LEU A 114 -11.37 15.72 -8.35
C LEU A 114 -10.76 16.94 -7.69
N ASP A 115 -11.49 18.05 -7.67
CA ASP A 115 -11.09 19.27 -6.98
C ASP A 115 -10.99 19.03 -5.46
N SER A 116 -9.76 18.94 -4.95
CA SER A 116 -9.48 18.69 -3.53
C SER A 116 -9.89 19.84 -2.60
N ALA A 117 -10.13 21.04 -3.12
CA ALA A 117 -10.63 22.17 -2.35
C ALA A 117 -12.12 22.03 -1.98
N LYS A 118 -12.86 21.22 -2.75
CA LYS A 118 -14.28 20.97 -2.55
C LYS A 118 -14.53 19.85 -1.54
N LEU A 119 -15.67 19.94 -0.87
CA LEU A 119 -16.20 18.86 -0.05
C LEU A 119 -17.24 18.09 -0.87
N HIS A 120 -17.03 16.80 -1.01
CA HIS A 120 -17.85 15.94 -1.86
C HIS A 120 -18.97 15.27 -1.06
N THR A 121 -20.22 15.71 -1.26
CA THR A 121 -21.38 15.08 -0.65
C THR A 121 -22.00 14.04 -1.58
N VAL A 122 -22.71 13.07 -0.99
CA VAL A 122 -23.32 11.96 -1.71
C VAL A 122 -24.81 11.87 -1.42
N SER A 123 -25.59 11.61 -2.46
CA SER A 123 -27.02 11.31 -2.37
C SER A 123 -27.35 10.07 -3.20
N SER A 124 -28.28 9.24 -2.71
CA SER A 124 -28.72 8.05 -3.44
C SER A 124 -29.61 8.38 -4.64
N VAL A 125 -30.32 9.51 -4.61
CA VAL A 125 -31.25 9.96 -5.66
C VAL A 125 -31.12 11.46 -5.92
N LYS A 126 -31.47 11.88 -7.15
CA LYS A 126 -31.41 13.30 -7.58
C LYS A 126 -32.29 14.22 -6.73
N SER A 127 -33.45 13.78 -6.27
CA SER A 127 -34.39 14.56 -5.47
C SER A 127 -33.85 14.91 -4.07
N LYS A 128 -32.97 14.05 -3.51
CA LYS A 128 -32.30 14.27 -2.21
C LYS A 128 -30.95 14.97 -2.36
N ARG A 129 -30.56 15.36 -3.58
CA ARG A 129 -29.31 16.06 -3.84
C ARG A 129 -29.32 17.40 -3.13
N PHE A 130 -28.30 17.62 -2.29
CA PHE A 130 -28.08 18.92 -1.67
C PHE A 130 -27.68 19.94 -2.76
N ARG A 131 -28.35 21.08 -2.78
CA ARG A 131 -28.05 22.19 -3.70
C ARG A 131 -27.73 23.41 -2.87
N THR A 132 -26.55 23.97 -3.10
CA THR A 132 -26.14 25.22 -2.47
C THR A 132 -25.55 26.15 -3.53
N ARG A 133 -25.81 27.46 -3.39
CA ARG A 133 -25.26 28.48 -4.28
C ARG A 133 -23.88 28.97 -3.84
N HIS A 134 -23.48 28.74 -2.58
CA HIS A 134 -22.34 29.41 -1.98
C HIS A 134 -21.42 28.47 -1.19
N ALA A 135 -21.35 27.20 -1.48
CA ALA A 135 -20.55 26.32 -0.66
C ALA A 135 -19.44 25.66 -1.46
N PRO A 136 -18.33 25.32 -0.79
CA PRO A 136 -17.31 24.45 -1.35
C PRO A 136 -17.82 23.01 -1.47
N LEU A 137 -19.14 22.81 -1.62
CA LEU A 137 -19.80 21.53 -1.68
C LEU A 137 -20.08 21.10 -3.13
N GLN A 138 -19.57 19.95 -3.50
CA GLN A 138 -19.89 19.27 -4.75
C GLN A 138 -20.70 18.01 -4.46
N THR A 139 -21.89 17.89 -5.03
CA THR A 139 -22.78 16.76 -4.76
C THR A 139 -22.74 15.73 -5.88
N HIS A 140 -22.54 14.48 -5.49
CA HIS A 140 -22.53 13.31 -6.36
C HIS A 140 -23.77 12.45 -6.14
N ILE A 141 -24.21 11.77 -7.19
CA ILE A 141 -25.28 10.79 -7.11
C ILE A 141 -24.66 9.39 -7.14
N TRP A 142 -24.86 8.68 -6.04
CA TRP A 142 -24.42 7.29 -5.90
C TRP A 142 -25.60 6.42 -5.47
N LYS A 143 -26.21 5.74 -6.43
CA LYS A 143 -27.46 4.98 -6.20
C LYS A 143 -27.32 3.93 -5.08
N HIS A 144 -26.12 3.41 -4.90
CA HIS A 144 -25.84 2.38 -3.91
C HIS A 144 -25.64 2.93 -2.48
N ALA A 145 -25.57 4.24 -2.28
CA ALA A 145 -25.38 4.86 -0.95
C ALA A 145 -26.45 4.48 0.08
N ALA A 146 -27.65 4.11 -0.37
CA ALA A 146 -28.72 3.66 0.52
C ALA A 146 -28.44 2.28 1.18
N LYS A 147 -27.52 1.49 0.61
CA LYS A 147 -27.13 0.16 1.09
C LYS A 147 -25.75 0.17 1.75
N ALA A 148 -25.07 1.31 1.77
CA ALA A 148 -23.74 1.46 2.32
C ALA A 148 -23.78 1.51 3.85
N ALA A 149 -22.77 0.89 4.49
CA ALA A 149 -22.52 1.01 5.91
C ALA A 149 -21.79 2.33 6.18
N ASN A 150 -22.54 3.43 6.34
CA ASN A 150 -21.98 4.76 6.56
C ASN A 150 -21.33 4.86 7.94
N VAL A 151 -20.17 5.51 8.01
CA VAL A 151 -19.41 5.72 9.23
C VAL A 151 -19.80 7.07 9.84
N GLU A 152 -20.29 7.08 11.08
CA GLU A 152 -20.59 8.30 11.79
C GLU A 152 -19.30 8.95 12.33
N MET A 153 -18.99 10.15 11.86
CA MET A 153 -17.88 10.96 12.37
C MET A 153 -18.31 11.81 13.58
N ASN A 154 -19.51 12.35 13.51
CA ASN A 154 -20.21 13.03 14.60
C ASN A 154 -21.71 13.17 14.24
N GLN A 155 -22.49 13.80 15.11
CA GLN A 155 -23.94 13.99 14.95
C GLN A 155 -24.39 14.67 13.63
N HIS A 156 -23.47 15.33 12.91
CA HIS A 156 -23.76 16.06 11.66
C HIS A 156 -23.09 15.46 10.42
N VAL A 157 -22.01 14.70 10.60
CA VAL A 157 -21.11 14.25 9.53
C VAL A 157 -21.06 12.75 9.45
N PHE A 158 -21.36 12.23 8.28
CA PHE A 158 -21.24 10.81 7.94
C PHE A 158 -20.28 10.64 6.77
N ALA A 159 -19.39 9.67 6.86
CA ALA A 159 -18.54 9.24 5.77
C ALA A 159 -19.14 8.01 5.08
N LEU A 160 -19.14 8.00 3.77
CA LEU A 160 -19.54 6.82 2.98
C LEU A 160 -18.52 5.69 3.22
N ASP A 161 -19.01 4.47 3.30
CA ASP A 161 -18.21 3.24 3.37
C ASP A 161 -17.07 3.23 2.34
N LEU A 162 -15.90 2.73 2.75
CA LEU A 162 -14.67 2.80 1.95
C LEU A 162 -14.74 1.98 0.65
N PHE A 163 -15.46 0.87 0.60
CA PHE A 163 -15.62 0.09 -0.64
C PHE A 163 -16.44 0.87 -1.67
N HIS A 164 -17.49 1.55 -1.22
CA HIS A 164 -18.27 2.43 -2.07
C HIS A 164 -17.45 3.64 -2.54
N VAL A 165 -16.59 4.19 -1.69
CA VAL A 165 -15.69 5.31 -2.04
C VAL A 165 -14.66 4.87 -3.07
N TRP A 166 -14.05 3.71 -2.91
CA TRP A 166 -13.13 3.12 -3.88
C TRP A 166 -13.80 2.96 -5.26
N ALA A 167 -15.00 2.39 -5.28
CA ALA A 167 -15.77 2.25 -6.51
C ALA A 167 -16.18 3.60 -7.14
N GLN A 168 -16.49 4.62 -6.31
CA GLN A 168 -16.80 5.96 -6.79
C GLN A 168 -15.59 6.63 -7.45
N LEU A 169 -14.39 6.37 -6.97
CA LEU A 169 -13.15 7.00 -7.44
C LEU A 169 -12.57 6.32 -8.68
N ALA A 170 -12.96 5.11 -8.99
CA ALA A 170 -12.45 4.37 -10.16
C ALA A 170 -12.44 5.15 -11.49
N PRO A 171 -13.41 6.06 -11.81
CA PRO A 171 -13.35 6.87 -13.02
C PRO A 171 -12.50 8.13 -12.93
N TYR A 172 -11.87 8.42 -11.79
CA TYR A 172 -11.19 9.69 -11.49
C TYR A 172 -9.71 9.51 -11.11
N VAL A 173 -9.20 8.30 -11.18
CA VAL A 173 -7.81 7.96 -10.88
C VAL A 173 -7.27 7.02 -11.96
N SER A 174 -5.95 6.94 -12.10
CA SER A 174 -5.31 5.95 -12.96
C SER A 174 -5.58 4.51 -12.49
N PHE A 175 -5.29 3.53 -13.32
CA PHE A 175 -5.49 2.14 -12.97
C PHE A 175 -4.53 1.71 -11.84
N GLU A 176 -3.27 2.17 -11.87
CA GLU A 176 -2.30 1.96 -10.79
C GLU A 176 -2.82 2.53 -9.47
N SER A 177 -3.25 3.80 -9.47
CA SER A 177 -3.80 4.45 -8.28
C SER A 177 -5.06 3.79 -7.75
N LEU A 178 -5.88 3.19 -8.61
CA LEU A 178 -7.05 2.42 -8.18
C LEU A 178 -6.66 1.15 -7.42
N ILE A 179 -5.59 0.47 -7.85
CA ILE A 179 -5.06 -0.72 -7.15
C ILE A 179 -4.47 -0.31 -5.81
N VAL A 180 -3.60 0.71 -5.79
CA VAL A 180 -2.98 1.27 -4.57
C VAL A 180 -4.05 1.74 -3.57
N LEU A 181 -5.11 2.40 -4.05
CA LEU A 181 -6.24 2.79 -3.21
C LEU A 181 -6.98 1.57 -2.66
N GLY A 182 -7.09 0.48 -3.41
CA GLY A 182 -7.66 -0.78 -2.95
C GLY A 182 -6.89 -1.36 -1.76
N ASP A 183 -5.57 -1.41 -1.85
CA ASP A 183 -4.69 -1.84 -0.75
C ASP A 183 -4.91 -0.96 0.50
N ALA A 184 -4.90 0.38 0.31
CA ALA A 184 -5.10 1.34 1.39
C ALA A 184 -6.48 1.23 2.05
N VAL A 185 -7.53 0.98 1.28
CA VAL A 185 -8.90 0.80 1.78
C VAL A 185 -9.01 -0.46 2.64
N ILE A 186 -8.40 -1.57 2.21
CA ILE A 186 -8.37 -2.81 2.99
C ILE A 186 -7.62 -2.59 4.31
N THR A 187 -6.43 -1.99 4.25
CA THR A 187 -5.61 -1.68 5.42
C THR A 187 -6.33 -0.74 6.39
N ALA A 188 -6.98 0.32 5.88
CA ALA A 188 -7.73 1.24 6.72
C ALA A 188 -8.95 0.59 7.38
N THR A 189 -9.62 -0.32 6.67
CA THR A 189 -10.76 -1.07 7.20
C THR A 189 -10.32 -2.06 8.28
N SER A 190 -9.21 -2.78 8.07
CA SER A 190 -8.69 -3.76 9.04
C SER A 190 -8.19 -3.11 10.35
N LYS A 191 -7.69 -1.88 10.28
CA LYS A 191 -7.25 -1.11 11.45
C LYS A 191 -8.38 -0.45 12.24
N GLN A 192 -9.63 -0.51 11.77
CA GLN A 192 -10.80 0.04 12.47
C GLN A 192 -11.63 -1.10 13.09
N PRO A 193 -11.60 -1.31 14.43
CA PRO A 193 -12.27 -2.45 15.06
C PRO A 193 -13.76 -2.56 14.73
N VAL A 194 -14.44 -1.41 14.66
CA VAL A 194 -15.88 -1.35 14.32
C VAL A 194 -16.17 -1.85 12.91
N LEU A 195 -15.26 -1.62 11.96
CA LEU A 195 -15.40 -2.06 10.56
C LEU A 195 -14.82 -3.45 10.35
N ALA A 196 -13.70 -3.74 10.97
CA ALA A 196 -13.02 -5.03 10.86
C ALA A 196 -13.87 -6.17 11.46
N LYS A 197 -14.53 -5.94 12.61
CA LYS A 197 -15.31 -6.97 13.31
C LYS A 197 -14.51 -8.28 13.47
N ASP A 198 -13.29 -8.14 13.99
CA ASP A 198 -12.32 -9.23 14.20
C ASP A 198 -11.86 -9.98 12.93
N ARG A 199 -12.11 -9.41 11.74
CA ARG A 199 -11.63 -9.95 10.46
C ARG A 199 -10.26 -9.38 10.13
N ASP A 200 -9.41 -10.23 9.58
CA ASP A 200 -8.10 -9.85 9.06
C ASP A 200 -8.20 -9.17 7.67
N ALA A 201 -7.08 -8.69 7.19
CA ALA A 201 -7.01 -8.01 5.89
C ALA A 201 -7.38 -8.92 4.71
N ALA A 202 -7.12 -10.24 4.82
CA ALA A 202 -7.48 -11.20 3.79
C ALA A 202 -9.01 -11.39 3.70
N ALA A 203 -9.69 -11.51 4.84
CA ALA A 203 -11.14 -11.58 4.88
C ALA A 203 -11.81 -10.29 4.37
N ILE A 204 -11.23 -9.12 4.69
CA ILE A 204 -11.70 -7.82 4.18
C ILE A 204 -11.50 -7.71 2.67
N TYR A 205 -10.41 -8.25 2.13
CA TYR A 205 -10.22 -8.35 0.68
C TYR A 205 -11.33 -9.19 0.03
N GLN A 206 -11.70 -10.33 0.62
CA GLN A 206 -12.81 -11.14 0.12
C GLN A 206 -14.15 -10.40 0.19
N ASP A 207 -14.34 -9.52 1.17
CA ASP A 207 -15.51 -8.63 1.20
C ASP A 207 -15.51 -7.63 0.04
N LEU A 208 -14.34 -7.08 -0.32
CA LEU A 208 -14.21 -6.19 -1.49
C LEU A 208 -14.51 -6.93 -2.80
N VAL A 209 -14.06 -8.18 -2.95
CA VAL A 209 -14.40 -9.03 -4.10
C VAL A 209 -15.91 -9.22 -4.18
N ARG A 210 -16.54 -9.67 -3.09
CA ARG A 210 -18.01 -9.84 -3.03
C ARG A 210 -18.76 -8.55 -3.29
N PHE A 211 -18.26 -7.41 -2.83
CA PHE A 211 -18.83 -6.10 -3.12
C PHE A 211 -18.89 -5.82 -4.64
N VAL A 212 -17.78 -6.05 -5.36
CA VAL A 212 -17.74 -5.83 -6.82
C VAL A 212 -18.66 -6.80 -7.58
N GLU A 213 -18.82 -8.03 -7.10
CA GLU A 213 -19.74 -9.02 -7.65
C GLU A 213 -21.19 -8.62 -7.46
N GLN A 214 -21.57 -8.14 -6.28
CA GLN A 214 -22.93 -7.75 -5.93
C GLN A 214 -23.39 -6.48 -6.65
N PHE A 215 -22.50 -5.51 -6.85
CA PHE A 215 -22.83 -4.24 -7.49
C PHE A 215 -22.48 -4.25 -8.98
N THR A 216 -23.38 -4.78 -9.79
CA THR A 216 -23.14 -5.03 -11.22
C THR A 216 -23.18 -3.79 -12.11
N ARG A 217 -23.73 -2.65 -11.64
CA ARG A 217 -23.94 -1.45 -12.46
C ARG A 217 -23.50 -0.17 -11.78
N PHE A 218 -22.25 0.25 -12.05
CA PHE A 218 -21.74 1.58 -11.71
C PHE A 218 -20.63 1.99 -12.69
N ARG A 219 -20.38 3.31 -12.77
CA ARG A 219 -19.30 3.85 -13.61
C ARG A 219 -17.96 3.44 -13.03
N GLY A 220 -17.04 2.91 -13.85
CA GLY A 220 -15.73 2.43 -13.42
C GLY A 220 -15.69 0.96 -12.97
N ARG A 221 -16.84 0.24 -12.97
CA ARG A 221 -16.85 -1.18 -12.59
C ARG A 221 -15.83 -2.05 -13.34
N PRO A 222 -15.66 -1.92 -14.67
CA PRO A 222 -14.65 -2.72 -15.39
C PRO A 222 -13.25 -2.53 -14.83
N SER A 223 -12.87 -1.30 -14.46
CA SER A 223 -11.57 -1.02 -13.83
C SER A 223 -11.47 -1.65 -12.43
N CYS A 224 -12.56 -1.60 -11.64
CA CYS A 224 -12.62 -2.27 -10.34
C CYS A 224 -12.43 -3.79 -10.48
N VAL A 225 -13.11 -4.45 -11.43
CA VAL A 225 -12.95 -5.89 -11.66
C VAL A 225 -11.51 -6.24 -12.02
N ARG A 226 -10.91 -5.47 -12.92
CA ARG A 226 -9.50 -5.68 -13.32
C ARG A 226 -8.51 -5.39 -12.21
N ALA A 227 -8.82 -4.46 -11.30
CA ALA A 227 -7.92 -4.12 -10.19
C ALA A 227 -7.84 -5.24 -9.14
N LEU A 228 -8.92 -5.98 -8.89
CA LEU A 228 -9.00 -7.01 -7.84
C LEU A 228 -7.82 -7.97 -7.84
N PRO A 229 -7.40 -8.61 -8.94
CA PRO A 229 -6.30 -9.56 -8.93
C PRO A 229 -4.96 -8.94 -8.52
N LEU A 230 -4.80 -7.62 -8.67
CA LEU A 230 -3.56 -6.89 -8.36
C LEU A 230 -3.55 -6.26 -6.97
N ILE A 231 -4.70 -6.18 -6.30
CA ILE A 231 -4.82 -5.71 -4.92
C ILE A 231 -4.16 -6.73 -3.98
N SER A 232 -3.40 -6.25 -3.01
CA SER A 232 -2.70 -7.07 -2.02
C SER A 232 -3.00 -6.57 -0.61
N PRO A 233 -3.66 -7.39 0.22
CA PRO A 233 -3.85 -7.03 1.63
C PRO A 233 -2.51 -6.84 2.36
N GLY A 234 -2.46 -5.86 3.24
CA GLY A 234 -1.35 -5.70 4.18
C GLY A 234 -0.33 -4.61 3.85
N ALA A 235 -0.42 -3.91 2.71
CA ALA A 235 0.45 -2.76 2.46
C ALA A 235 0.15 -1.62 3.46
N ASP A 236 1.18 -1.09 4.11
CA ASP A 236 1.02 -0.01 5.11
C ASP A 236 1.10 1.39 4.50
N SER A 237 1.64 1.52 3.29
CA SER A 237 1.75 2.80 2.58
C SER A 237 1.47 2.66 1.08
N PRO A 238 1.03 3.75 0.41
CA PRO A 238 0.91 3.77 -1.06
C PRO A 238 2.22 3.44 -1.77
N LYS A 239 3.36 3.86 -1.22
CA LYS A 239 4.68 3.64 -1.82
C LYS A 239 5.10 2.17 -1.79
N GLU A 240 4.75 1.44 -0.76
CA GLU A 240 4.94 -0.03 -0.72
C GLU A 240 4.09 -0.74 -1.79
N SER A 241 2.84 -0.27 -2.01
CA SER A 241 1.99 -0.79 -3.07
C SER A 241 2.54 -0.49 -4.46
N GLU A 242 3.00 0.75 -4.72
CA GLU A 242 3.64 1.15 -5.98
C GLU A 242 4.90 0.32 -6.25
N GLU A 243 5.76 0.15 -5.24
CA GLU A 243 6.97 -0.67 -5.33
C GLU A 243 6.63 -2.14 -5.63
N ARG A 244 5.66 -2.71 -4.92
CA ARG A 244 5.18 -4.07 -5.17
C ARG A 244 4.69 -4.24 -6.61
N LEU A 245 3.90 -3.29 -7.11
CA LEU A 245 3.37 -3.34 -8.48
C LEU A 245 4.49 -3.23 -9.51
N SER A 246 5.48 -2.38 -9.28
CA SER A 246 6.67 -2.26 -10.12
C SER A 246 7.42 -3.60 -10.22
N LEU A 247 7.72 -4.23 -9.09
CA LEU A 247 8.43 -5.51 -9.05
C LEU A 247 7.66 -6.62 -9.78
N VAL A 248 6.36 -6.74 -9.53
CA VAL A 248 5.52 -7.76 -10.17
C VAL A 248 5.35 -7.52 -11.68
N ALA A 249 5.30 -6.25 -12.12
CA ALA A 249 5.26 -5.90 -13.54
C ALA A 249 6.54 -6.31 -14.29
N HIS A 250 7.67 -6.42 -13.61
CA HIS A 250 8.91 -6.98 -14.14
C HIS A 250 8.99 -8.52 -14.07
N GLY A 251 7.89 -9.21 -13.73
CA GLY A 251 7.83 -10.67 -13.67
C GLY A 251 8.32 -11.27 -12.35
N ILE A 252 8.71 -10.46 -11.36
CA ILE A 252 9.12 -10.96 -10.05
C ILE A 252 7.90 -11.58 -9.35
N PRO A 253 8.04 -12.78 -8.73
CA PRO A 253 6.96 -13.40 -7.98
C PRO A 253 6.36 -12.46 -6.92
N ARG A 254 5.08 -12.59 -6.65
CA ARG A 254 4.40 -11.75 -5.66
C ARG A 254 5.05 -11.88 -4.28
N PRO A 255 5.47 -10.78 -3.65
CA PRO A 255 5.94 -10.81 -2.27
C PRO A 255 4.79 -10.97 -1.28
N VAL A 256 5.11 -11.44 -0.09
CA VAL A 256 4.25 -11.32 1.10
C VAL A 256 4.41 -9.92 1.66
N ALA A 257 3.30 -9.17 1.75
CA ALA A 257 3.29 -7.84 2.36
C ALA A 257 3.26 -7.95 3.89
N ASN A 258 3.93 -7.03 4.58
CA ASN A 258 4.03 -6.96 6.05
C ASN A 258 4.36 -8.29 6.71
N TYR A 259 5.35 -8.99 6.16
CA TYR A 259 5.76 -10.28 6.66
C TYR A 259 6.41 -10.19 8.05
N VAL A 260 5.83 -10.85 9.03
CA VAL A 260 6.40 -10.99 10.37
C VAL A 260 7.48 -12.07 10.32
N VAL A 261 8.72 -11.69 10.59
CA VAL A 261 9.86 -12.64 10.59
C VAL A 261 9.75 -13.53 11.83
N PRO A 262 9.63 -14.87 11.66
CA PRO A 262 9.51 -15.78 12.80
C PRO A 262 10.70 -15.68 13.76
N ASP A 263 10.43 -15.72 15.06
CA ASP A 263 11.43 -15.66 16.14
C ASP A 263 12.38 -14.45 16.09
N ALA A 264 11.98 -13.37 15.40
CA ALA A 264 12.72 -12.13 15.31
C ALA A 264 11.96 -10.99 15.98
N ALA A 265 12.57 -10.39 16.98
CA ALA A 265 12.00 -9.26 17.70
C ALA A 265 13.08 -8.22 17.99
N PHE A 266 12.66 -6.99 18.16
CA PHE A 266 13.47 -5.92 18.75
C PHE A 266 13.75 -6.20 20.23
N ALA A 267 14.74 -5.55 20.82
CA ALA A 267 15.00 -5.61 22.24
C ALA A 267 13.79 -5.22 23.12
N SER A 268 12.87 -4.43 22.56
CA SER A 268 11.59 -4.09 23.18
C SER A 268 10.56 -5.23 23.19
N GLY A 269 10.84 -6.37 22.56
CA GLY A 269 9.91 -7.48 22.37
C GLY A 269 8.95 -7.31 21.18
N ALA A 270 8.95 -6.16 20.50
CA ALA A 270 8.12 -5.96 19.33
C ALA A 270 8.60 -6.84 18.15
N PRO A 271 7.70 -7.48 17.39
CA PRO A 271 8.08 -8.31 16.26
C PRO A 271 8.77 -7.49 15.16
N ILE A 272 9.68 -8.11 14.42
CA ILE A 272 10.28 -7.52 13.22
C ILE A 272 9.42 -7.90 12.02
N THR A 273 8.96 -6.88 11.30
CA THR A 273 8.18 -7.02 10.06
C THR A 273 8.97 -6.52 8.86
N LEU A 274 8.71 -7.09 7.69
CA LEU A 274 9.29 -6.70 6.41
C LEU A 274 8.17 -6.25 5.48
N ALA A 275 8.33 -5.08 4.84
CA ALA A 275 7.29 -4.49 4.02
C ALA A 275 6.89 -5.41 2.84
N LEU A 276 7.88 -5.88 2.09
CA LEU A 276 7.71 -6.86 1.01
C LEU A 276 8.75 -7.97 1.21
N ALA A 277 8.34 -9.22 1.26
CA ALA A 277 9.25 -10.35 1.53
C ALA A 277 8.98 -11.56 0.65
N TRP A 278 10.04 -12.29 0.33
CA TRP A 278 10.04 -13.65 -0.22
C TRP A 278 10.69 -14.57 0.81
N PRO A 279 9.92 -15.11 1.75
CA PRO A 279 10.45 -15.84 2.92
C PRO A 279 11.27 -17.07 2.55
N GLU A 280 10.88 -17.81 1.52
CA GLU A 280 11.57 -19.01 1.03
C GLU A 280 13.00 -18.68 0.61
N PHE A 281 13.19 -17.50 0.03
CA PHE A 281 14.48 -17.02 -0.47
C PHE A 281 15.19 -16.09 0.52
N LYS A 282 14.54 -15.70 1.62
CA LYS A 282 15.03 -14.70 2.58
C LYS A 282 15.48 -13.40 1.91
N VAL A 283 14.73 -12.95 0.92
CA VAL A 283 14.88 -11.66 0.25
C VAL A 283 13.73 -10.76 0.67
N ALA A 284 14.01 -9.49 0.89
CA ALA A 284 13.00 -8.51 1.24
C ALA A 284 13.30 -7.15 0.62
N VAL A 285 12.26 -6.35 0.47
CA VAL A 285 12.33 -4.93 0.09
C VAL A 285 11.64 -4.12 1.18
N GLU A 286 12.30 -3.05 1.61
CA GLU A 286 11.79 -2.02 2.53
C GLU A 286 11.73 -0.70 1.78
N TYR A 287 10.71 0.11 2.03
CA TYR A 287 10.64 1.46 1.49
C TYR A 287 11.13 2.47 2.54
N ASP A 288 12.21 3.20 2.23
CA ASP A 288 12.72 4.30 3.05
C ASP A 288 12.15 5.64 2.53
N GLY A 289 11.13 6.15 3.20
CA GLY A 289 10.62 7.48 2.96
C GLY A 289 11.56 8.54 3.58
N ASP A 290 11.81 9.63 2.88
CA ASP A 290 12.70 10.73 3.30
C ASP A 290 12.39 11.33 4.70
N HIS A 291 11.23 11.01 5.26
CA HIS A 291 10.78 11.51 6.56
C HIS A 291 11.46 10.86 7.77
N HIS A 292 12.21 9.76 7.57
CA HIS A 292 12.78 8.99 8.69
C HIS A 292 14.22 9.38 9.09
N ARG A 293 14.88 10.24 8.31
CA ARG A 293 16.33 10.51 8.45
C ARG A 293 16.71 11.40 9.65
N THR A 294 15.76 12.04 10.32
CA THR A 294 16.04 13.04 11.38
C THR A 294 15.96 12.49 12.80
N SER A 295 15.37 11.33 13.01
CA SER A 295 15.19 10.75 14.36
C SER A 295 16.30 9.77 14.74
N LYS A 296 17.12 10.11 15.75
CA LYS A 296 18.14 9.19 16.32
C LYS A 296 17.53 7.88 16.85
N THR A 297 16.29 7.92 17.34
CA THR A 297 15.59 6.75 17.86
C THR A 297 15.20 5.82 16.72
N GLN A 298 14.68 6.35 15.63
CA GLN A 298 14.35 5.57 14.46
C GLN A 298 15.61 4.96 13.83
N TRP A 299 16.68 5.75 13.67
CA TRP A 299 17.95 5.23 13.16
C TRP A 299 18.48 4.05 13.98
N ARG A 300 18.44 4.12 15.32
CA ARG A 300 18.86 3.00 16.19
C ARG A 300 18.01 1.76 15.96
N ARG A 301 16.70 1.93 15.83
CA ARG A 301 15.76 0.85 15.56
C ARG A 301 16.03 0.20 14.20
N ASP A 302 16.34 1.00 13.18
CA ASP A 302 16.68 0.51 11.84
C ASP A 302 18.01 -0.28 11.85
N GLN A 303 19.02 0.18 12.62
CA GLN A 303 20.27 -0.58 12.81
C GLN A 303 20.05 -1.90 13.55
N GLU A 304 19.23 -1.89 14.60
CA GLU A 304 18.85 -3.11 15.31
C GLU A 304 18.15 -4.11 14.40
N LYS A 305 17.12 -3.66 13.66
CA LYS A 305 16.41 -4.46 12.66
C LYS A 305 17.38 -5.08 11.66
N ARG A 306 18.27 -4.25 11.10
CA ARG A 306 19.28 -4.70 10.13
C ARG A 306 20.20 -5.77 10.72
N GLY A 307 20.70 -5.57 11.94
CA GLY A 307 21.57 -6.54 12.62
C GLY A 307 20.89 -7.90 12.79
N VAL A 308 19.63 -7.93 13.25
CA VAL A 308 18.87 -9.17 13.41
C VAL A 308 18.63 -9.86 12.06
N LEU A 309 18.28 -9.11 11.01
CA LEU A 309 17.99 -9.65 9.69
C LEU A 309 19.25 -10.24 9.03
N VAL A 310 20.40 -9.56 9.14
CA VAL A 310 21.70 -10.06 8.66
C VAL A 310 22.07 -11.36 9.37
N GLY A 311 21.95 -11.43 10.69
CA GLY A 311 22.20 -12.65 11.46
C GLY A 311 21.33 -13.83 11.05
N ARG A 312 20.16 -13.58 10.46
CA ARG A 312 19.21 -14.58 9.93
C ARG A 312 19.37 -14.83 8.44
N ARG A 313 20.42 -14.26 7.82
CA ARG A 313 20.74 -14.36 6.38
C ARG A 313 19.68 -13.75 5.46
N TRP A 314 18.92 -12.76 5.93
CA TRP A 314 18.06 -11.96 5.07
C TRP A 314 18.90 -10.99 4.23
N LEU A 315 18.53 -10.88 2.95
CA LEU A 315 19.01 -9.84 2.05
C LEU A 315 17.90 -8.80 1.89
N VAL A 316 18.14 -7.60 2.39
CA VAL A 316 17.14 -6.53 2.39
C VAL A 316 17.59 -5.43 1.45
N PHE A 317 16.77 -5.16 0.45
CA PHE A 317 16.89 -4.01 -0.43
C PHE A 317 16.10 -2.84 0.15
N VAL A 318 16.63 -1.65 -0.01
CA VAL A 318 15.95 -0.42 0.41
C VAL A 318 15.55 0.37 -0.82
N ALA A 319 14.25 0.44 -1.08
CA ALA A 319 13.67 1.29 -2.10
C ALA A 319 13.49 2.70 -1.55
N THR A 320 13.73 3.69 -2.39
CA THR A 320 13.54 5.12 -2.09
C THR A 320 12.67 5.77 -3.17
N ALA A 321 12.29 7.02 -2.97
CA ALA A 321 11.60 7.78 -4.01
C ALA A 321 12.39 7.80 -5.35
N ALA A 322 13.72 7.79 -5.30
CA ALA A 322 14.57 7.73 -6.48
C ALA A 322 14.46 6.38 -7.22
N SER A 323 14.32 5.26 -6.49
CA SER A 323 14.23 3.91 -7.08
C SER A 323 12.95 3.72 -7.91
N ILE A 324 11.92 4.51 -7.66
CA ILE A 324 10.61 4.42 -8.34
C ILE A 324 10.26 5.68 -9.14
N ALA A 325 11.24 6.58 -9.36
CA ALA A 325 11.00 7.88 -9.96
C ALA A 325 10.63 7.80 -11.46
N ASN A 326 11.17 6.83 -12.17
CA ASN A 326 10.94 6.62 -13.61
C ASN A 326 11.10 5.13 -13.97
N GLU A 327 10.82 4.79 -15.23
CA GLU A 327 10.86 3.41 -15.71
C GLU A 327 12.27 2.78 -15.62
N ASP A 328 13.31 3.54 -15.94
CA ASP A 328 14.70 3.04 -15.92
C ASP A 328 15.13 2.69 -14.48
N THR A 329 14.86 3.57 -13.51
CA THR A 329 15.20 3.32 -12.10
C THR A 329 14.39 2.20 -11.50
N ARG A 330 13.12 2.04 -11.88
CA ARG A 330 12.27 0.90 -11.52
C ARG A 330 12.84 -0.41 -12.06
N ALA A 331 13.23 -0.44 -13.35
CA ALA A 331 13.81 -1.61 -13.99
C ALA A 331 15.15 -2.01 -13.35
N GLU A 332 16.03 -1.04 -13.07
CA GLU A 332 17.31 -1.29 -12.40
C GLU A 332 17.11 -1.86 -10.99
N PHE A 333 16.21 -1.28 -10.20
CA PHE A 333 15.90 -1.78 -8.87
C PHE A 333 15.30 -3.19 -8.93
N ALA A 334 14.33 -3.42 -9.80
CA ALA A 334 13.71 -4.72 -10.02
C ALA A 334 14.72 -5.77 -10.46
N PHE A 335 15.66 -5.42 -11.37
CA PHE A 335 16.73 -6.32 -11.80
C PHE A 335 17.63 -6.75 -10.64
N ASN A 336 18.00 -5.83 -9.74
CA ASN A 336 18.81 -6.15 -8.58
C ASN A 336 18.10 -7.12 -7.62
N VAL A 337 16.79 -6.93 -7.39
CA VAL A 337 15.97 -7.84 -6.58
C VAL A 337 15.82 -9.19 -7.28
N ALA A 338 15.55 -9.20 -8.58
CA ALA A 338 15.41 -10.42 -9.38
C ALA A 338 16.68 -11.27 -9.35
N ARG A 339 17.85 -10.65 -9.54
CA ARG A 339 19.15 -11.32 -9.44
C ARG A 339 19.38 -11.96 -8.06
N ALA A 340 18.98 -11.28 -7.00
CA ALA A 340 19.10 -11.82 -5.64
C ALA A 340 18.17 -13.03 -5.43
N LEU A 341 16.94 -12.95 -5.91
CA LEU A 341 15.98 -14.06 -5.84
C LEU A 341 16.48 -15.28 -6.65
N ALA A 342 16.93 -15.05 -7.89
CA ALA A 342 17.48 -16.11 -8.73
C ALA A 342 18.73 -16.76 -8.12
N SER A 343 19.64 -15.97 -7.53
CA SER A 343 20.83 -16.50 -6.84
C SER A 343 20.50 -17.36 -5.61
N ARG A 344 19.25 -17.28 -5.13
CA ARG A 344 18.72 -18.05 -4.01
C ARG A 344 17.75 -19.15 -4.43
N GLY A 345 17.69 -19.44 -5.75
CA GLY A 345 16.94 -20.55 -6.29
C GLY A 345 15.52 -20.22 -6.76
N ALA A 346 15.12 -18.96 -6.78
CA ALA A 346 13.84 -18.59 -7.39
C ALA A 346 13.88 -18.76 -8.91
N VAL A 347 12.82 -19.36 -9.44
CA VAL A 347 12.65 -19.57 -10.90
C VAL A 347 11.47 -18.75 -11.39
N PHE A 348 11.72 -17.79 -12.27
CA PHE A 348 10.69 -16.93 -12.88
C PHE A 348 11.27 -16.25 -14.12
N GLU A 349 10.41 -15.73 -14.98
CA GLU A 349 10.81 -14.94 -16.14
C GLU A 349 10.89 -13.46 -15.74
N PHE A 350 12.04 -12.84 -15.95
CA PHE A 350 12.25 -11.41 -15.69
C PHE A 350 12.05 -10.61 -16.97
N HIS A 351 11.24 -9.56 -16.90
CA HIS A 351 10.98 -8.64 -17.99
C HIS A 351 11.74 -7.32 -17.76
N VAL A 352 12.70 -6.99 -18.65
CA VAL A 352 13.43 -5.71 -18.60
C VAL A 352 12.47 -4.53 -18.80
N VAL A 353 11.54 -4.68 -19.75
CA VAL A 353 10.44 -3.74 -19.94
C VAL A 353 9.25 -4.28 -19.14
N ALA A 354 8.76 -3.47 -18.20
CA ALA A 354 7.64 -3.85 -17.36
C ALA A 354 6.39 -4.14 -18.20
N MET A 355 5.67 -5.20 -17.88
CA MET A 355 4.32 -5.41 -18.38
C MET A 355 3.40 -4.29 -17.91
N SER A 356 2.46 -3.85 -18.75
CA SER A 356 1.42 -2.96 -18.27
C SER A 356 0.57 -3.64 -17.19
N LEU A 357 0.08 -2.87 -16.22
CA LEU A 357 -0.77 -3.44 -15.16
C LEU A 357 -2.08 -4.01 -15.70
N GLU A 358 -2.54 -3.51 -16.86
CA GLU A 358 -3.69 -4.04 -17.58
C GLU A 358 -3.43 -5.43 -18.13
N GLU A 359 -2.29 -5.67 -18.78
CA GLU A 359 -1.88 -6.98 -19.30
C GLU A 359 -1.65 -7.95 -18.13
N LEU A 360 -0.94 -7.50 -17.09
CA LEU A 360 -0.72 -8.29 -15.88
C LEU A 360 -2.04 -8.72 -15.23
N SER A 361 -3.01 -7.80 -15.12
CA SER A 361 -4.33 -8.12 -14.60
C SER A 361 -5.05 -9.18 -15.43
N GLN A 362 -4.96 -9.08 -16.77
CA GLN A 362 -5.61 -10.04 -17.66
C GLN A 362 -4.99 -11.44 -17.56
N SER A 363 -3.68 -11.54 -17.32
CA SER A 363 -3.01 -12.84 -17.14
C SER A 363 -3.39 -13.54 -15.83
N LEU A 364 -4.02 -12.83 -14.89
CA LEU A 364 -4.41 -13.34 -13.57
C LEU A 364 -5.93 -13.61 -13.44
N LEU A 365 -6.72 -13.18 -14.42
CA LEU A 365 -8.17 -13.44 -14.49
C LEU A 365 -8.46 -14.75 -15.20
#